data_e8de448b18c72326928b0ef6cb010ac1
#
_entry.id   e8de448b18c72326928b0ef6cb010ac1
#
_cell.length_a   1.000
_cell.length_b   1.000
_cell.length_c   1.000
_cell.angle_alpha   90.00
_cell.angle_beta   90.00
_cell.angle_gamma   90.00
#
_symmetry.space_group_name_H-M   'P 1'
#
loop_
_entity.id
_entity.type
_entity.pdbx_description
1 polymer ?
#
loop_
_entity_poly.entity_id
_entity_poly.type
_entity_poly.pdbx_seq_one_letter_code
_entity_poly.pdbx_strand_id
1 'polypeptide(L)'
;MKVLVLILILVIPKITYTQVNDFKDNEIDSLYESENRRAMESMMVWKLTEELELEVDQAERFFPKYREHRKEIESLRKKEQLLAKTLRLNMKQNKKLTGSEVNKIIKESSSLKRKMADLEESFLINSAKVLNPNQQAKLGLFKNKMMRNMKGKMKDKRSRDKKRKFRNDRKKNKREFWN
;
A
#
# COMPACT_ATOMS: atom_id res chain seq x y z
N MET A 1 18.91 -51.61 37.09
CA MET A 1 18.28 -51.01 35.88
C MET A 1 16.95 -50.36 36.23
N LYS A 2 16.90 -49.32 37.09
CA LYS A 2 15.64 -48.62 37.46
C LYS A 2 15.84 -47.09 37.68
N VAL A 3 16.82 -46.47 37.07
CA VAL A 3 17.12 -45.04 37.28
C VAL A 3 16.98 -44.20 35.98
N LEU A 4 16.64 -44.78 34.82
CA LEU A 4 16.70 -44.11 33.50
C LEU A 4 15.34 -43.66 32.95
N VAL A 5 14.26 -43.69 33.75
CA VAL A 5 12.91 -43.32 33.26
C VAL A 5 12.41 -41.94 33.80
N LEU A 6 13.15 -41.30 34.71
CA LEU A 6 12.65 -40.13 35.46
C LEU A 6 13.14 -38.78 34.91
N ILE A 7 13.92 -38.71 33.82
CA ILE A 7 14.46 -37.44 33.27
C ILE A 7 13.71 -36.91 32.04
N LEU A 8 12.67 -37.61 31.56
CA LEU A 8 12.02 -37.26 30.29
C LEU A 8 10.72 -36.43 30.42
N ILE A 9 10.37 -35.94 31.61
CA ILE A 9 9.07 -35.24 31.82
C ILE A 9 9.23 -33.70 32.12
N LEU A 10 10.42 -33.17 32.11
CA LEU A 10 10.62 -31.75 32.53
C LEU A 10 11.02 -30.75 31.41
N VAL A 11 10.83 -31.07 30.16
CA VAL A 11 11.27 -30.20 29.04
C VAL A 11 10.13 -29.67 28.16
N ILE A 12 8.86 -29.81 28.51
CA ILE A 12 7.80 -29.17 27.74
C ILE A 12 6.81 -28.59 28.74
N PRO A 13 6.73 -27.29 28.98
CA PRO A 13 5.91 -26.36 28.25
C PRO A 13 6.40 -24.89 28.31
N LYS A 14 7.02 -24.36 27.32
CA LYS A 14 7.19 -22.90 27.14
C LYS A 14 6.96 -22.39 25.73
N ILE A 15 6.27 -23.13 24.87
CA ILE A 15 6.16 -22.75 23.43
C ILE A 15 4.74 -22.36 23.00
N THR A 16 3.77 -22.15 23.86
CA THR A 16 2.39 -22.02 23.37
C THR A 16 1.69 -20.68 23.58
N TYR A 17 2.28 -19.68 24.21
CA TYR A 17 1.57 -18.43 24.45
C TYR A 17 1.91 -17.27 23.50
N THR A 18 3.04 -17.29 22.80
CA THR A 18 3.45 -16.18 21.94
C THR A 18 2.93 -16.29 20.50
N GLN A 19 2.62 -17.49 20.00
CA GLN A 19 2.16 -17.68 18.62
C GLN A 19 0.68 -17.37 18.39
N VAL A 20 -0.16 -17.45 19.41
CA VAL A 20 -1.61 -17.22 19.26
C VAL A 20 -1.95 -15.74 19.11
N ASN A 21 -1.20 -14.85 19.74
CA ASN A 21 -1.43 -13.41 19.63
C ASN A 21 -0.92 -12.83 18.31
N ASP A 22 0.26 -13.26 17.83
CA ASP A 22 0.80 -12.84 16.53
C ASP A 22 -0.09 -13.28 15.34
N PHE A 23 -0.78 -14.40 15.45
CA PHE A 23 -1.69 -14.87 14.41
C PHE A 23 -2.97 -14.03 14.33
N LYS A 24 -3.56 -13.66 15.48
CA LYS A 24 -4.75 -12.80 15.55
C LYS A 24 -4.46 -11.38 15.08
N ASP A 25 -3.35 -10.80 15.47
CA ASP A 25 -2.98 -9.44 15.06
C ASP A 25 -2.73 -9.37 13.55
N ASN A 26 -2.06 -10.37 12.96
CA ASN A 26 -1.85 -10.45 11.52
C ASN A 26 -3.14 -10.67 10.72
N GLU A 27 -4.10 -11.42 11.25
CA GLU A 27 -5.40 -11.66 10.61
C GLU A 27 -6.27 -10.39 10.65
N ILE A 28 -6.32 -9.71 11.80
CA ILE A 28 -7.02 -8.45 11.97
C ILE A 28 -6.42 -7.38 11.06
N ASP A 29 -5.10 -7.22 11.02
CA ASP A 29 -4.41 -6.27 10.14
C ASP A 29 -4.69 -6.57 8.66
N SER A 30 -4.75 -7.85 8.27
CA SER A 30 -5.07 -8.26 6.90
C SER A 30 -6.52 -7.94 6.50
N LEU A 31 -7.46 -8.06 7.43
CA LEU A 31 -8.86 -7.69 7.24
C LEU A 31 -9.02 -6.17 7.09
N TYR A 32 -8.42 -5.37 7.98
CA TYR A 32 -8.40 -3.91 7.87
C TYR A 32 -7.78 -3.42 6.56
N GLU A 33 -6.69 -4.05 6.13
CA GLU A 33 -6.05 -3.72 4.86
C GLU A 33 -6.93 -4.08 3.66
N SER A 34 -7.70 -5.17 3.74
CA SER A 34 -8.63 -5.59 2.70
C SER A 34 -9.85 -4.65 2.61
N GLU A 35 -10.41 -4.23 3.73
CA GLU A 35 -11.52 -3.28 3.79
C GLU A 35 -11.11 -1.89 3.28
N ASN A 36 -9.97 -1.39 3.70
CA ASN A 36 -9.41 -0.13 3.21
C ASN A 36 -9.18 -0.16 1.69
N ARG A 37 -8.74 -1.29 1.15
CA ARG A 37 -8.59 -1.46 -0.32
C ARG A 37 -9.93 -1.41 -1.03
N ARG A 38 -10.95 -2.11 -0.53
CA ARG A 38 -12.32 -2.10 -1.10
C ARG A 38 -12.92 -0.70 -1.07
N ALA A 39 -12.82 -0.01 0.08
CA ALA A 39 -13.30 1.36 0.22
C ALA A 39 -12.58 2.32 -0.74
N MET A 40 -11.28 2.17 -0.90
CA MET A 40 -10.50 2.97 -1.85
C MET A 40 -10.87 2.65 -3.30
N GLU A 41 -11.11 1.40 -3.63
CA GLU A 41 -11.56 1.00 -4.97
C GLU A 41 -12.93 1.58 -5.30
N SER A 42 -13.90 1.45 -4.39
CA SER A 42 -15.24 2.04 -4.55
C SER A 42 -15.18 3.56 -4.72
N MET A 43 -14.36 4.24 -3.93
CA MET A 43 -14.14 5.68 -4.06
C MET A 43 -13.51 6.04 -5.42
N MET A 44 -12.59 5.22 -5.92
CA MET A 44 -11.95 5.46 -7.23
C MET A 44 -12.93 5.25 -8.38
N VAL A 45 -13.77 4.21 -8.31
CA VAL A 45 -14.83 3.95 -9.30
C VAL A 45 -15.79 5.12 -9.33
N TRP A 46 -16.30 5.54 -8.18
CA TRP A 46 -17.20 6.69 -8.09
C TRP A 46 -16.59 7.97 -8.68
N LYS A 47 -15.35 8.30 -8.29
CA LYS A 47 -14.66 9.48 -8.80
C LYS A 47 -14.37 9.41 -10.29
N LEU A 48 -14.06 8.24 -10.84
CA LEU A 48 -13.86 8.08 -12.27
C LEU A 48 -15.17 8.27 -13.02
N THR A 49 -16.28 7.70 -12.52
CA THR A 49 -17.61 7.89 -13.11
C THR A 49 -17.97 9.38 -13.18
N GLU A 50 -17.76 10.11 -12.08
CA GLU A 50 -18.02 11.55 -11.99
C GLU A 50 -17.11 12.37 -12.92
N GLU A 51 -15.79 12.12 -12.89
CA GLU A 51 -14.82 12.91 -13.66
C GLU A 51 -14.91 12.67 -15.16
N LEU A 52 -15.21 11.42 -15.56
CA LEU A 52 -15.32 11.06 -16.97
C LEU A 52 -16.74 11.23 -17.52
N GLU A 53 -17.73 11.51 -16.65
CA GLU A 53 -19.14 11.63 -17.03
C GLU A 53 -19.59 10.41 -17.85
N LEU A 54 -19.29 9.18 -17.33
CA LEU A 54 -19.54 7.94 -18.04
C LEU A 54 -21.04 7.66 -18.10
N GLU A 55 -21.53 7.34 -19.28
CA GLU A 55 -22.83 6.72 -19.47
C GLU A 55 -22.82 5.26 -18.96
N VAL A 56 -23.99 4.69 -18.69
CA VAL A 56 -24.11 3.34 -18.11
C VAL A 56 -23.40 2.31 -18.98
N ASP A 57 -23.67 2.29 -20.28
CA ASP A 57 -23.03 1.37 -21.23
C ASP A 57 -21.51 1.54 -21.30
N GLN A 58 -21.03 2.77 -21.18
CA GLN A 58 -19.60 3.04 -21.14
C GLN A 58 -18.98 2.49 -19.84
N ALA A 59 -19.66 2.72 -18.71
CA ALA A 59 -19.20 2.26 -17.39
C ALA A 59 -19.12 0.72 -17.36
N GLU A 60 -20.11 0.02 -17.87
CA GLU A 60 -20.15 -1.45 -17.92
C GLU A 60 -18.98 -2.03 -18.73
N ARG A 61 -18.59 -1.37 -19.83
CA ARG A 61 -17.46 -1.80 -20.68
C ARG A 61 -16.10 -1.33 -20.18
N PHE A 62 -16.06 -0.17 -19.50
CA PHE A 62 -14.81 0.45 -19.02
C PHE A 62 -14.30 -0.19 -17.73
N PHE A 63 -15.15 -0.35 -16.70
CA PHE A 63 -14.69 -0.75 -15.37
C PHE A 63 -14.07 -2.15 -15.28
N PRO A 64 -14.52 -3.18 -16.02
CA PRO A 64 -13.82 -4.47 -16.02
C PRO A 64 -12.36 -4.33 -16.47
N LYS A 65 -12.11 -3.61 -17.56
CA LYS A 65 -10.76 -3.35 -18.12
C LYS A 65 -9.91 -2.50 -17.15
N TYR A 66 -10.51 -1.51 -16.52
CA TYR A 66 -9.86 -0.68 -15.52
C TYR A 66 -9.41 -1.50 -14.30
N ARG A 67 -10.26 -2.42 -13.81
CA ARG A 67 -9.90 -3.30 -12.68
C ARG A 67 -8.78 -4.26 -13.04
N GLU A 68 -8.81 -4.86 -14.21
CA GLU A 68 -7.75 -5.73 -14.72
C GLU A 68 -6.41 -4.98 -14.78
N HIS A 69 -6.40 -3.85 -15.47
CA HIS A 69 -5.22 -2.97 -15.54
C HIS A 69 -4.69 -2.59 -14.14
N ARG A 70 -5.57 -2.21 -13.21
CA ARG A 70 -5.16 -1.89 -11.83
C ARG A 70 -4.53 -3.08 -11.12
N LYS A 71 -5.08 -4.27 -11.29
CA LYS A 71 -4.55 -5.51 -10.69
C LYS A 71 -3.13 -5.81 -11.21
N GLU A 72 -2.89 -5.63 -12.49
CA GLU A 72 -1.57 -5.81 -13.09
C GLU A 72 -0.55 -4.79 -12.56
N ILE A 73 -0.91 -3.52 -12.57
CA ILE A 73 -0.06 -2.44 -12.01
C ILE A 73 0.24 -2.69 -10.52
N GLU A 74 -0.74 -3.12 -9.74
CA GLU A 74 -0.55 -3.42 -8.32
C GLU A 74 0.42 -4.60 -8.12
N SER A 75 0.31 -5.63 -8.94
CA SER A 75 1.24 -6.78 -8.93
C SER A 75 2.70 -6.34 -9.15
N LEU A 76 2.94 -5.52 -10.18
CA LEU A 76 4.29 -5.00 -10.47
C LEU A 76 4.79 -4.08 -9.35
N ARG A 77 3.92 -3.26 -8.79
CA ARG A 77 4.25 -2.36 -7.67
C ARG A 77 4.62 -3.13 -6.41
N LYS A 78 3.92 -4.23 -6.10
CA LYS A 78 4.28 -5.12 -4.99
C LYS A 78 5.66 -5.73 -5.18
N LYS A 79 6.00 -6.16 -6.39
CA LYS A 79 7.35 -6.68 -6.70
C LYS A 79 8.42 -5.60 -6.48
N GLU A 80 8.20 -4.37 -6.96
CA GLU A 80 9.13 -3.26 -6.75
C GLU A 80 9.30 -2.92 -5.25
N GLN A 81 8.20 -2.90 -4.49
CA GLN A 81 8.25 -2.67 -3.04
C GLN A 81 9.03 -3.76 -2.31
N LEU A 82 8.90 -5.02 -2.73
CA LEU A 82 9.65 -6.13 -2.15
C LEU A 82 11.15 -5.97 -2.37
N LEU A 83 11.59 -5.60 -3.59
CA LEU A 83 12.99 -5.30 -3.88
C LEU A 83 13.53 -4.18 -2.98
N ALA A 84 12.77 -3.09 -2.85
CA ALA A 84 13.15 -1.96 -1.99
C ALA A 84 13.20 -2.36 -0.51
N LYS A 85 12.28 -3.23 -0.05
CA LYS A 85 12.26 -3.75 1.32
C LYS A 85 13.49 -4.63 1.59
N THR A 86 13.83 -5.53 0.68
CA THR A 86 15.00 -6.40 0.78
C THR A 86 16.29 -5.57 0.88
N LEU A 87 16.43 -4.56 0.03
CA LEU A 87 17.60 -3.66 0.09
C LEU A 87 17.71 -2.94 1.44
N ARG A 88 16.59 -2.40 1.95
CA ARG A 88 16.55 -1.73 3.28
C ARG A 88 16.90 -2.68 4.43
N LEU A 89 16.44 -3.93 4.38
CA LEU A 89 16.75 -4.93 5.40
C LEU A 89 18.22 -5.29 5.39
N ASN A 90 18.81 -5.52 4.22
CA ASN A 90 20.25 -5.79 4.09
C ASN A 90 21.09 -4.62 4.66
N MET A 91 20.71 -3.37 4.36
CA MET A 91 21.38 -2.19 4.93
C MET A 91 21.25 -2.11 6.46
N LYS A 92 20.07 -2.41 7.02
CA LYS A 92 19.85 -2.40 8.47
C LYS A 92 20.65 -3.49 9.21
N GLN A 93 20.84 -4.63 8.57
CA GLN A 93 21.61 -5.76 9.12
C GLN A 93 23.12 -5.58 8.92
N ASN A 94 23.59 -4.42 8.45
CA ASN A 94 24.99 -4.14 8.12
C ASN A 94 25.61 -5.19 7.17
N LYS A 95 24.77 -5.84 6.35
CA LYS A 95 25.24 -6.78 5.34
C LYS A 95 26.03 -6.01 4.28
N LYS A 96 27.27 -6.40 4.02
CA LYS A 96 28.07 -5.83 2.94
C LYS A 96 27.41 -6.15 1.61
N LEU A 97 26.86 -5.12 0.94
CA LEU A 97 26.30 -5.21 -0.39
C LEU A 97 27.44 -5.06 -1.41
N THR A 98 27.47 -5.95 -2.37
CA THR A 98 28.39 -5.81 -3.51
C THR A 98 27.80 -4.84 -4.53
N GLY A 99 28.67 -4.15 -5.29
CA GLY A 99 28.22 -3.28 -6.39
C GLY A 99 27.37 -4.02 -7.43
N SER A 100 27.65 -5.31 -7.65
CA SER A 100 26.89 -6.18 -8.56
C SER A 100 25.44 -6.40 -8.05
N GLU A 101 25.25 -6.71 -6.76
CA GLU A 101 23.92 -6.87 -6.16
C GLU A 101 23.10 -5.59 -6.23
N VAL A 102 23.71 -4.45 -5.91
CA VAL A 102 23.04 -3.14 -6.00
C VAL A 102 22.62 -2.84 -7.44
N ASN A 103 23.53 -3.03 -8.41
CA ASN A 103 23.25 -2.82 -9.82
C ASN A 103 22.12 -3.73 -10.34
N LYS A 104 22.09 -5.00 -9.90
CA LYS A 104 21.00 -5.94 -10.24
C LYS A 104 19.66 -5.40 -9.74
N ILE A 105 19.56 -4.98 -8.48
CA ILE A 105 18.32 -4.43 -7.90
C ILE A 105 17.86 -3.16 -8.63
N ILE A 106 18.81 -2.26 -8.97
CA ILE A 106 18.49 -1.04 -9.73
C ILE A 106 17.94 -1.38 -11.11
N LYS A 107 18.56 -2.31 -11.83
CA LYS A 107 18.11 -2.74 -13.16
C LYS A 107 16.73 -3.38 -13.10
N GLU A 108 16.49 -4.23 -12.12
CA GLU A 108 15.19 -4.90 -11.93
C GLU A 108 14.09 -3.91 -11.56
N SER A 109 14.33 -3.00 -10.60
CA SER A 109 13.40 -1.92 -10.26
C SER A 109 13.09 -1.03 -11.48
N SER A 110 14.10 -0.67 -12.27
CA SER A 110 13.92 0.13 -13.49
C SER A 110 13.12 -0.62 -14.56
N SER A 111 13.32 -1.94 -14.69
CA SER A 111 12.53 -2.79 -15.60
C SER A 111 11.06 -2.84 -15.19
N LEU A 112 10.77 -3.01 -13.87
CA LEU A 112 9.40 -3.00 -13.36
C LEU A 112 8.72 -1.65 -13.61
N LYS A 113 9.43 -0.54 -13.42
CA LYS A 113 8.90 0.80 -13.69
C LYS A 113 8.56 1.01 -15.17
N ARG A 114 9.42 0.54 -16.09
CA ARG A 114 9.12 0.57 -17.53
C ARG A 114 7.87 -0.23 -17.84
N LYS A 115 7.77 -1.47 -17.36
CA LYS A 115 6.58 -2.30 -17.57
C LYS A 115 5.29 -1.64 -17.05
N MET A 116 5.35 -0.96 -15.89
CA MET A 116 4.19 -0.20 -15.39
C MET A 116 3.83 0.98 -16.29
N ALA A 117 4.81 1.67 -16.86
CA ALA A 117 4.57 2.76 -17.80
C ALA A 117 3.96 2.26 -19.12
N ASP A 118 4.48 1.17 -19.67
CA ASP A 118 3.98 0.55 -20.91
C ASP A 118 2.52 0.06 -20.74
N LEU A 119 2.20 -0.56 -19.58
CA LEU A 119 0.83 -0.96 -19.26
C LEU A 119 -0.11 0.24 -19.14
N GLU A 120 0.34 1.32 -18.52
CA GLU A 120 -0.45 2.54 -18.38
C GLU A 120 -0.72 3.19 -19.75
N GLU A 121 0.30 3.32 -20.58
CA GLU A 121 0.18 3.81 -21.96
C GLU A 121 -0.79 2.96 -22.76
N SER A 122 -0.59 1.65 -22.77
CA SER A 122 -1.45 0.69 -23.50
C SER A 122 -2.90 0.78 -23.02
N PHE A 123 -3.14 0.92 -21.73
CA PHE A 123 -4.48 1.07 -21.17
C PHE A 123 -5.14 2.37 -21.63
N LEU A 124 -4.41 3.50 -21.58
CA LEU A 124 -4.91 4.79 -22.03
C LEU A 124 -5.26 4.77 -23.53
N ILE A 125 -4.38 4.23 -24.37
CA ILE A 125 -4.63 4.11 -25.81
C ILE A 125 -5.86 3.21 -26.07
N ASN A 126 -5.92 2.03 -25.45
CA ASN A 126 -7.02 1.10 -25.64
C ASN A 126 -8.36 1.60 -25.07
N SER A 127 -8.34 2.55 -24.15
CA SER A 127 -9.56 3.15 -23.60
C SER A 127 -10.37 3.91 -24.66
N ALA A 128 -9.76 4.34 -25.76
CA ALA A 128 -10.43 4.96 -26.92
C ALA A 128 -11.52 4.06 -27.56
N LYS A 129 -11.49 2.74 -27.31
CA LYS A 129 -12.53 1.81 -27.76
C LYS A 129 -13.87 1.99 -27.02
N VAL A 130 -13.86 2.70 -25.88
CA VAL A 130 -15.03 2.90 -25.01
C VAL A 130 -15.25 4.37 -24.72
N LEU A 131 -14.18 5.14 -24.58
CA LEU A 131 -14.19 6.55 -24.20
C LEU A 131 -14.06 7.44 -25.43
N ASN A 132 -14.72 8.59 -25.41
CA ASN A 132 -14.46 9.64 -26.39
C ASN A 132 -13.12 10.36 -26.10
N PRO A 133 -12.57 11.15 -27.05
CA PRO A 133 -11.27 11.81 -26.87
C PRO A 133 -11.18 12.70 -25.62
N ASN A 134 -12.26 13.41 -25.25
CA ASN A 134 -12.28 14.24 -24.06
C ASN A 134 -12.22 13.41 -22.77
N GLN A 135 -13.00 12.33 -22.71
CA GLN A 135 -12.97 11.38 -21.59
C GLN A 135 -11.60 10.69 -21.46
N GLN A 136 -10.98 10.31 -22.58
CA GLN A 136 -9.65 9.73 -22.61
C GLN A 136 -8.59 10.73 -22.07
N ALA A 137 -8.66 11.99 -22.47
CA ALA A 137 -7.80 13.03 -21.94
C ALA A 137 -8.00 13.24 -20.43
N LYS A 138 -9.26 13.30 -19.96
CA LYS A 138 -9.61 13.36 -18.54
C LYS A 138 -9.03 12.16 -17.78
N LEU A 139 -9.12 10.93 -18.31
CA LEU A 139 -8.56 9.71 -17.74
C LEU A 139 -7.04 9.82 -17.56
N GLY A 140 -6.32 10.28 -18.59
CA GLY A 140 -4.86 10.48 -18.52
C GLY A 140 -4.43 11.47 -17.44
N LEU A 141 -5.23 12.52 -17.19
CA LEU A 141 -4.98 13.52 -16.17
C LEU A 141 -5.45 13.10 -14.76
N PHE A 142 -6.41 12.18 -14.68
CA PHE A 142 -7.06 11.76 -13.44
C PHE A 142 -6.08 11.28 -12.37
N LYS A 143 -5.13 10.45 -12.74
CA LYS A 143 -4.11 9.92 -11.82
C LYS A 143 -3.32 11.04 -11.15
N ASN A 144 -2.85 12.02 -11.93
CA ASN A 144 -2.09 13.14 -11.41
C ASN A 144 -2.94 14.06 -10.52
N LYS A 145 -4.19 14.30 -10.90
CA LYS A 145 -5.18 15.05 -10.12
C LYS A 145 -5.44 14.35 -8.78
N MET A 146 -5.68 13.04 -8.80
CA MET A 146 -5.94 12.23 -7.62
C MET A 146 -4.74 12.21 -6.66
N MET A 147 -3.52 12.02 -7.17
CA MET A 147 -2.29 12.03 -6.38
C MET A 147 -2.05 13.38 -5.70
N ARG A 148 -2.32 14.49 -6.40
CA ARG A 148 -2.24 15.84 -5.82
C ARG A 148 -3.25 16.04 -4.70
N ASN A 149 -4.49 15.63 -4.92
CA ASN A 149 -5.56 15.74 -3.93
C ASN A 149 -5.26 14.91 -2.66
N MET A 150 -4.74 13.69 -2.83
CA MET A 150 -4.34 12.85 -1.70
C MET A 150 -3.18 13.47 -0.91
N LYS A 151 -2.16 13.99 -1.58
CA LYS A 151 -1.04 14.68 -0.91
C LYS A 151 -1.52 15.91 -0.13
N GLY A 152 -2.44 16.70 -0.71
CA GLY A 152 -3.07 17.83 -0.03
C GLY A 152 -3.77 17.41 1.26
N LYS A 153 -4.67 16.42 1.18
CA LYS A 153 -5.39 15.89 2.35
C LYS A 153 -4.45 15.35 3.44
N MET A 154 -3.38 14.64 3.06
CA MET A 154 -2.38 14.14 4.02
C MET A 154 -1.61 15.28 4.71
N LYS A 155 -1.26 16.35 3.96
CA LYS A 155 -0.61 17.54 4.52
C LYS A 155 -1.53 18.24 5.53
N ASP A 156 -2.80 18.41 5.18
CA ASP A 156 -3.81 19.04 6.05
C ASP A 156 -4.07 18.22 7.31
N LYS A 157 -4.14 16.88 7.20
CA LYS A 157 -4.26 15.99 8.35
C LYS A 157 -3.06 16.13 9.28
N ARG A 158 -1.84 16.07 8.77
CA ARG A 158 -0.61 16.25 9.56
C ARG A 158 -0.56 17.63 10.26
N SER A 159 -1.00 18.68 9.57
CA SER A 159 -1.08 20.02 10.13
C SER A 159 -2.08 20.10 11.30
N ARG A 160 -3.27 19.48 11.13
CA ARG A 160 -4.29 19.39 12.19
C ARG A 160 -3.80 18.58 13.39
N ASP A 161 -3.15 17.45 13.16
CA ASP A 161 -2.62 16.60 14.23
C ASP A 161 -1.52 17.31 15.02
N LYS A 162 -0.62 18.03 14.35
CA LYS A 162 0.39 18.89 15.00
C LYS A 162 -0.27 19.97 15.89
N LYS A 163 -1.29 20.66 15.36
CA LYS A 163 -2.03 21.69 16.14
C LYS A 163 -2.74 21.09 17.35
N ARG A 164 -3.35 19.89 17.21
CA ARG A 164 -3.98 19.19 18.35
C ARG A 164 -2.96 18.80 19.41
N LYS A 165 -1.81 18.23 19.00
CA LYS A 165 -0.73 17.87 19.93
C LYS A 165 -0.25 19.10 20.69
N PHE A 166 0.09 20.17 20.00
CA PHE A 166 0.55 21.42 20.63
C PHE A 166 -0.47 22.01 21.62
N ARG A 167 -1.77 21.96 21.29
CA ARG A 167 -2.85 22.40 22.17
C ARG A 167 -2.98 21.54 23.42
N ASN A 168 -2.81 20.22 23.28
CA ASN A 168 -2.86 19.29 24.40
C ASN A 168 -1.65 19.45 25.33
N ASP A 169 -0.46 19.64 24.77
CA ASP A 169 0.78 19.89 25.55
C ASP A 169 0.67 21.19 26.34
N ARG A 170 0.11 22.27 25.74
CA ARG A 170 -0.16 23.53 26.50
C ARG A 170 -1.15 23.33 27.66
N LYS A 171 -2.18 22.49 27.44
CA LYS A 171 -3.15 22.19 28.51
C LYS A 171 -2.52 21.36 29.63
N LYS A 172 -1.64 20.43 29.33
CA LYS A 172 -0.91 19.60 30.28
C LYS A 172 0.03 20.46 31.13
N ASN A 173 0.87 21.28 30.51
CA ASN A 173 1.79 22.18 31.19
C ASN A 173 1.07 23.19 32.09
N LYS A 174 -0.12 23.68 31.67
CA LYS A 174 -0.91 24.57 32.49
C LYS A 174 -1.47 23.88 33.78
N ARG A 175 -1.82 22.59 33.70
CA ARG A 175 -2.27 21.81 34.86
C ARG A 175 -1.14 21.52 35.84
N GLU A 176 0.06 21.21 35.31
CA GLU A 176 1.26 20.96 36.14
C GLU A 176 1.78 22.22 36.85
N PHE A 177 1.48 23.40 36.29
CA PHE A 177 1.88 24.68 36.91
C PHE A 177 0.96 25.11 38.07
N TRP A 178 -0.29 24.61 38.14
CA TRP A 178 -1.28 24.97 39.15
C TRP A 178 -1.46 23.91 40.25
N ASN A 179 -0.72 22.80 40.22
CA ASN A 179 -0.61 21.80 41.30
C ASN A 179 0.76 21.88 41.96
#